data_45c71fc2bea03c4088b7ad0aa12f00cc
#
_entry.id   45c71fc2bea03c4088b7ad0aa12f00cc
#
_cell.length_a   1.000
_cell.length_b   1.000
_cell.length_c   1.000
_cell.angle_alpha   90.00
_cell.angle_beta   90.00
_cell.angle_gamma   90.00
#
_symmetry.space_group_name_H-M   'P 1'
#
loop_
_entity.id
_entity.type
_entity.pdbx_description
1 polymer ?
#
loop_
_entity_poly.entity_id
_entity_poly.type
_entity_poly.pdbx_seq_one_letter_code
_entity_poly.pdbx_strand_id
1 'polypeptide(L)'
;MTHATHPNYPDRHEPGHWIALGGGPVVKVSANVLYGTTAATQAAFLLAAEQARVPVQYFVNRSGVPSGSSIGPIVAAGLAIPTVDVGSPTLAMHSARELTGTADAELMIAALRAFLAPA
;
A
#
# COMPACT_ATOMS: atom_id res chain seq x y z
N MET A 1 0.15 4.72 -5.07
CA MET A 1 0.48 3.48 -5.80
C MET A 1 1.61 2.75 -5.09
N THR A 2 1.75 1.45 -5.31
CA THR A 2 2.79 0.60 -4.70
C THR A 2 3.32 -0.34 -5.77
N HIS A 3 4.62 -0.62 -5.77
CA HIS A 3 5.20 -1.55 -6.74
C HIS A 3 4.62 -2.95 -6.56
N ALA A 4 4.04 -3.50 -7.64
CA ALA A 4 3.76 -4.92 -7.74
C ALA A 4 5.06 -5.70 -7.99
N THR A 5 5.09 -6.97 -7.63
CA THR A 5 6.26 -7.83 -7.84
C THR A 5 6.40 -8.13 -9.33
N HIS A 6 7.46 -7.61 -9.94
CA HIS A 6 7.73 -7.85 -11.36
C HIS A 6 8.34 -9.23 -11.55
N PRO A 7 7.86 -10.06 -12.51
CA PRO A 7 8.34 -11.43 -12.72
C PRO A 7 9.86 -11.53 -12.95
N ASN A 8 10.45 -10.56 -13.63
CA ASN A 8 11.88 -10.54 -13.95
C ASN A 8 12.74 -9.92 -12.82
N TYR A 9 12.14 -9.29 -11.81
CA TYR A 9 12.84 -8.58 -10.75
C TYR A 9 12.25 -8.91 -9.36
N PRO A 10 12.03 -10.20 -9.06
CA PRO A 10 11.46 -10.58 -7.76
C PRO A 10 12.39 -10.23 -6.59
N ASP A 11 13.69 -10.14 -6.88
CA ASP A 11 14.74 -9.75 -5.93
C ASP A 11 14.62 -8.33 -5.40
N ARG A 12 13.75 -7.49 -5.97
CA ARG A 12 13.47 -6.13 -5.48
C ARG A 12 12.53 -6.09 -4.30
N HIS A 13 11.76 -7.16 -4.08
CA HIS A 13 10.82 -7.28 -2.97
C HIS A 13 11.40 -8.13 -1.83
N GLU A 14 10.86 -7.95 -0.64
CA GLU A 14 11.13 -8.85 0.47
C GLU A 14 10.49 -10.23 0.15
N PRO A 15 11.23 -11.35 0.32
CA PRO A 15 10.80 -12.67 -0.17
C PRO A 15 9.47 -13.18 0.41
N GLY A 16 9.07 -12.73 1.59
CA GLY A 16 7.82 -13.14 2.24
C GLY A 16 6.59 -12.32 1.83
N HIS A 17 6.77 -11.20 1.08
CA HIS A 17 5.72 -10.24 0.80
C HIS A 17 5.63 -9.90 -0.70
N TRP A 18 5.19 -10.88 -1.46
CA TRP A 18 4.97 -10.72 -2.90
C TRP A 18 3.64 -10.01 -3.15
N ILE A 19 3.63 -9.04 -4.06
CA ILE A 19 2.49 -8.21 -4.38
C ILE A 19 2.00 -8.52 -5.79
N ALA A 20 0.77 -9.01 -5.88
CA ALA A 20 0.12 -9.35 -7.14
C ALA A 20 -0.74 -8.19 -7.66
N LEU A 21 -0.81 -8.06 -8.98
CA LEU A 21 -1.87 -7.28 -9.64
C LEU A 21 -3.21 -7.99 -9.41
N GLY A 22 -4.27 -7.23 -9.18
CA GLY A 22 -5.59 -7.78 -8.87
C GLY A 22 -5.74 -8.29 -7.44
N GLY A 23 -4.71 -8.17 -6.60
CA GLY A 23 -4.73 -8.60 -5.21
C GLY A 23 -5.28 -7.57 -4.22
N GLY A 24 -5.73 -6.42 -4.69
CA GLY A 24 -6.30 -5.36 -3.87
C GLY A 24 -5.27 -4.40 -3.27
N PRO A 25 -5.72 -3.49 -2.40
CA PRO A 25 -4.90 -2.48 -1.76
C PRO A 25 -3.66 -3.04 -1.07
N VAL A 26 -2.58 -2.29 -1.12
CA VAL A 26 -1.31 -2.64 -0.50
C VAL A 26 -1.00 -1.65 0.61
N VAL A 27 -0.92 -2.12 1.85
CA VAL A 27 -0.45 -1.32 2.99
C VAL A 27 1.07 -1.31 3.01
N LYS A 28 1.66 -0.13 3.09
CA LYS A 28 3.11 0.03 3.13
C LYS A 28 3.60 0.06 4.57
N VAL A 29 4.54 -0.81 4.91
CA VAL A 29 5.12 -0.92 6.25
C VAL A 29 6.64 -0.75 6.18
N SER A 30 7.21 -0.03 7.13
CA SER A 30 8.66 0.16 7.23
C SER A 30 9.09 0.28 8.68
N ALA A 31 10.04 -0.56 9.10
CA ALA A 31 10.66 -0.46 10.41
C ALA A 31 11.48 0.84 10.59
N ASN A 32 11.95 1.42 9.48
CA ASN A 32 12.71 2.68 9.47
C ASN A 32 11.81 3.92 9.37
N VAL A 33 10.50 3.77 9.58
CA VAL A 33 9.53 4.88 9.56
C VAL A 33 9.57 5.68 8.24
N LEU A 34 9.78 5.00 7.12
CA LEU A 34 9.76 5.61 5.79
C LEU A 34 8.33 5.90 5.29
N TYR A 35 7.33 5.35 5.97
CA TYR A 35 5.91 5.57 5.71
C TYR A 35 5.23 6.10 6.97
N GLY A 36 4.10 6.79 6.81
CA GLY A 36 3.30 7.26 7.93
C GLY A 36 2.53 6.15 8.66
N THR A 37 2.55 4.93 8.14
CA THR A 37 1.82 3.79 8.69
C THR A 37 2.35 3.40 10.07
N THR A 38 1.43 3.33 11.04
CA THR A 38 1.64 2.78 12.37
C THR A 38 0.78 1.52 12.55
N ALA A 39 1.02 0.74 13.59
CA ALA A 39 0.17 -0.41 13.90
C ALA A 39 -1.31 -0.03 14.09
N ALA A 40 -1.57 1.11 14.73
CA ALA A 40 -2.93 1.59 14.98
C ALA A 40 -3.63 2.03 13.68
N THR A 41 -2.95 2.79 12.82
CA THR A 41 -3.52 3.26 11.54
C THR A 41 -3.69 2.13 10.54
N GLN A 42 -2.76 1.18 10.53
CA GLN A 42 -2.90 -0.07 9.78
C GLN A 42 -4.13 -0.84 10.22
N ALA A 43 -4.32 -1.05 11.53
CA ALA A 43 -5.48 -1.78 12.06
C ALA A 43 -6.80 -1.12 11.65
N ALA A 44 -6.89 0.22 11.71
CA ALA A 44 -8.08 0.95 11.28
C ALA A 44 -8.41 0.71 9.80
N PHE A 45 -7.40 0.72 8.92
CA PHE A 45 -7.61 0.43 7.50
C PHE A 45 -8.00 -1.04 7.25
N LEU A 46 -7.36 -1.97 7.97
CA LEU A 46 -7.68 -3.41 7.83
C LEU A 46 -9.11 -3.73 8.25
N LEU A 47 -9.61 -3.14 9.34
CA LEU A 47 -11.00 -3.31 9.76
C LEU A 47 -11.99 -2.81 8.70
N ALA A 48 -11.71 -1.67 8.08
CA ALA A 48 -12.53 -1.15 7.00
C ALA A 48 -12.49 -2.05 5.75
N ALA A 49 -11.31 -2.56 5.38
CA ALA A 49 -11.16 -3.49 4.28
C ALA A 49 -11.90 -4.81 4.53
N GLU A 50 -11.85 -5.32 5.76
CA GLU A 50 -12.58 -6.51 6.18
C GLU A 50 -14.10 -6.32 6.08
N GLN A 51 -14.62 -5.18 6.54
CA GLN A 51 -16.04 -4.83 6.40
C GLN A 51 -16.47 -4.80 4.93
N ALA A 52 -15.61 -4.28 4.05
CA ALA A 52 -15.84 -4.26 2.61
C ALA A 52 -15.55 -5.61 1.91
N ARG A 53 -15.06 -6.62 2.62
CA ARG A 53 -14.59 -7.91 2.08
C ARG A 53 -13.52 -7.74 1.00
N VAL A 54 -12.63 -6.78 1.20
CA VAL A 54 -11.53 -6.47 0.30
C VAL A 54 -10.25 -7.13 0.81
N PRO A 55 -9.56 -7.93 -0.02
CA PRO A 55 -8.24 -8.48 0.34
C PRO A 55 -7.22 -7.36 0.44
N VAL A 56 -6.25 -7.50 1.34
CA VAL A 56 -5.18 -6.53 1.54
C VAL A 56 -3.83 -7.22 1.44
N GLN A 57 -2.91 -6.58 0.76
CA GLN A 57 -1.52 -7.01 0.63
C GLN A 57 -0.59 -6.09 1.43
N TYR A 58 0.64 -6.52 1.65
CA TYR A 58 1.63 -5.74 2.40
C TYR A 58 2.88 -5.50 1.56
N PHE A 59 3.33 -4.26 1.54
CA PHE A 59 4.64 -3.91 1.03
C PHE A 59 5.60 -3.73 2.20
N VAL A 60 6.60 -4.61 2.24
CA VAL A 60 7.76 -4.50 3.12
C VAL A 60 8.97 -4.30 2.23
N ASN A 61 9.72 -3.24 2.47
CA ASN A 61 10.90 -2.96 1.66
C ASN A 61 12.01 -3.96 1.96
N ARG A 62 12.62 -4.52 0.92
CA ARG A 62 13.77 -5.39 1.08
C ARG A 62 14.95 -4.61 1.65
N SER A 63 15.66 -5.20 2.60
CA SER A 63 16.89 -4.62 3.15
C SER A 63 17.90 -4.33 2.05
N GLY A 64 18.47 -3.13 2.05
CA GLY A 64 19.46 -2.70 1.05
C GLY A 64 18.88 -2.18 -0.26
N VAL A 65 17.55 -2.24 -0.46
CA VAL A 65 16.90 -1.61 -1.62
C VAL A 65 16.32 -0.27 -1.19
N PRO A 66 16.68 0.85 -1.84
CA PRO A 66 16.07 2.14 -1.54
C PRO A 66 14.57 2.12 -1.79
N SER A 67 13.79 2.72 -0.91
CA SER A 67 12.37 2.93 -1.14
C SER A 67 12.04 4.41 -1.16
N GLY A 68 11.13 4.79 -2.06
CA GLY A 68 10.61 6.15 -2.13
C GLY A 68 9.54 6.37 -1.06
N SER A 69 9.56 7.56 -0.48
CA SER A 69 8.49 8.05 0.38
C SER A 69 7.60 9.03 -0.38
N SER A 70 6.34 9.12 0.03
CA SER A 70 5.38 10.07 -0.51
C SER A 70 4.91 11.05 0.56
N ILE A 71 3.72 11.56 0.45
CA ILE A 71 3.16 12.56 1.36
C ILE A 71 2.87 12.03 2.78
N GLY A 72 2.70 10.71 2.95
CA GLY A 72 2.31 10.12 4.23
C GLY A 72 3.21 10.52 5.41
N PRO A 73 4.52 10.30 5.35
CA PRO A 73 5.44 10.71 6.43
C PRO A 73 5.44 12.22 6.67
N ILE A 74 5.30 13.03 5.61
CA ILE A 74 5.27 14.49 5.71
C ILE A 74 4.01 14.94 6.48
N VAL A 75 2.86 14.36 6.16
CA VAL A 75 1.59 14.64 6.85
C VAL A 75 1.66 14.18 8.29
N ALA A 76 2.14 12.96 8.53
CA ALA A 76 2.25 12.41 9.87
C ALA A 76 3.18 13.23 10.77
N ALA A 77 4.35 13.62 10.27
CA ALA A 77 5.33 14.38 11.02
C ALA A 77 4.98 15.88 11.14
N GLY A 78 4.51 16.49 10.05
CA GLY A 78 4.28 17.94 10.01
C GLY A 78 2.94 18.37 10.60
N LEU A 79 1.92 17.54 10.51
CA LEU A 79 0.56 17.85 10.97
C LEU A 79 0.12 16.99 12.16
N ALA A 80 0.92 16.02 12.59
CA ALA A 80 0.60 15.06 13.63
C ALA A 80 -0.73 14.31 13.39
N ILE A 81 -1.10 14.11 12.12
CA ILE A 81 -2.31 13.38 11.74
C ILE A 81 -1.98 11.88 11.65
N PRO A 82 -2.70 11.02 12.38
CA PRO A 82 -2.55 9.57 12.23
C PRO A 82 -2.73 9.15 10.76
N THR A 83 -1.69 8.58 10.16
CA THR A 83 -1.64 8.33 8.72
C THR A 83 -1.38 6.84 8.44
N VAL A 84 -2.06 6.29 7.44
CA VAL A 84 -1.75 5.00 6.83
C VAL A 84 -1.37 5.20 5.37
N ASP A 85 -0.24 4.65 4.95
CA ASP A 85 0.17 4.67 3.54
C ASP A 85 -0.35 3.42 2.82
N VAL A 86 -1.28 3.64 1.89
CA VAL A 86 -1.89 2.59 1.07
C VAL A 86 -1.73 2.92 -0.41
N GLY A 87 -1.63 1.92 -1.25
CA GLY A 87 -1.58 2.11 -2.70
C GLY A 87 -2.11 0.92 -3.48
N SER A 88 -2.60 1.15 -4.70
CA SER A 88 -2.89 0.06 -5.63
C SER A 88 -1.59 -0.52 -6.19
N PRO A 89 -1.52 -1.85 -6.40
CA PRO A 89 -0.34 -2.48 -7.00
C PRO A 89 -0.18 -2.03 -8.45
N THR A 90 1.06 -1.67 -8.82
CA THR A 90 1.35 -1.11 -10.15
C THR A 90 2.70 -1.64 -10.64
N LEU A 91 2.77 -2.10 -11.88
CA LEU A 91 4.02 -2.35 -12.60
C LEU A 91 4.41 -1.10 -13.39
N ALA A 92 5.71 -0.97 -13.65
CA ALA A 92 6.29 0.14 -14.41
C ALA A 92 5.88 1.53 -13.87
N MET A 93 5.78 1.65 -12.54
CA MET A 93 5.43 2.91 -11.86
C MET A 93 6.35 4.05 -12.31
N HIS A 94 5.77 5.23 -12.58
CA HIS A 94 6.41 6.43 -13.10
C HIS A 94 6.89 6.32 -14.56
N SER A 95 6.54 5.27 -15.26
CA SER A 95 6.77 5.17 -16.71
C SER A 95 5.63 5.80 -17.50
N ALA A 96 5.83 5.91 -18.83
CA ALA A 96 4.77 6.34 -19.74
C ALA A 96 3.62 5.31 -19.88
N ARG A 97 3.81 4.09 -19.39
CA ARG A 97 2.83 2.99 -19.46
C ARG A 97 2.82 2.23 -18.15
N GLU A 98 2.19 2.79 -17.15
CA GLU A 98 1.92 2.09 -15.90
C GLU A 98 0.82 1.03 -16.11
N LEU A 99 0.96 -0.10 -15.43
CA LEU A 99 0.02 -1.20 -15.50
C LEU A 99 -0.47 -1.55 -14.10
N THR A 100 -1.79 -1.57 -13.90
CA THR A 100 -2.44 -2.08 -12.69
C THR A 100 -3.50 -3.12 -13.06
N GLY A 101 -3.92 -3.93 -12.10
CA GLY A 101 -5.02 -4.86 -12.30
C GLY A 101 -6.37 -4.13 -12.41
N THR A 102 -7.25 -4.58 -13.29
CA THR A 102 -8.58 -3.96 -13.47
C THR A 102 -9.41 -4.02 -12.19
N ALA A 103 -9.30 -5.11 -11.42
CA ALA A 103 -9.98 -5.25 -10.13
C ALA A 103 -9.42 -4.34 -9.03
N ASP A 104 -8.15 -3.92 -9.12
CA ASP A 104 -7.51 -3.15 -8.05
C ASP A 104 -8.15 -1.79 -7.81
N ALA A 105 -8.67 -1.15 -8.86
CA ALA A 105 -9.37 0.12 -8.74
C ALA A 105 -10.69 -0.03 -7.96
N GLU A 106 -11.50 -1.05 -8.28
CA GLU A 106 -12.76 -1.32 -7.59
C GLU A 106 -12.53 -1.73 -6.14
N LEU A 107 -11.54 -2.59 -5.88
CA LEU A 107 -11.17 -3.03 -4.54
C LEU A 107 -10.69 -1.83 -3.69
N MET A 108 -9.87 -0.94 -4.25
CA MET A 108 -9.43 0.26 -3.55
C MET A 108 -10.61 1.19 -3.24
N ILE A 109 -11.52 1.41 -4.18
CA ILE A 109 -12.72 2.22 -3.96
C ILE A 109 -13.58 1.64 -2.86
N ALA A 110 -13.79 0.31 -2.84
CA ALA A 110 -14.58 -0.36 -1.81
C ALA A 110 -13.95 -0.20 -0.42
N ALA A 111 -12.64 -0.42 -0.31
CA ALA A 111 -11.92 -0.24 0.95
C ALA A 111 -11.97 1.21 1.46
N LEU A 112 -11.75 2.18 0.57
CA LEU A 112 -11.80 3.60 0.94
C LEU A 112 -13.21 4.07 1.31
N ARG A 113 -14.24 3.57 0.64
CA ARG A 113 -15.63 3.86 1.03
C ARG A 113 -15.93 3.38 2.44
N ALA A 114 -15.53 2.17 2.79
CA ALA A 114 -15.70 1.65 4.15
C ALA A 114 -14.88 2.44 5.18
N PHE A 115 -13.64 2.82 4.83
CA PHE A 115 -12.77 3.59 5.71
C PHE A 115 -13.28 5.01 5.99
N LEU A 116 -13.91 5.65 5.01
CA LEU A 116 -14.45 7.00 5.11
C LEU A 116 -15.92 7.03 5.54
N ALA A 117 -16.58 5.89 5.64
CA ALA A 117 -17.96 5.84 6.12
C ALA A 117 -18.05 6.30 7.58
N PRO A 118 -19.04 7.10 7.94
CA PRO A 118 -19.27 7.42 9.34
C PRO A 118 -19.59 6.14 10.12
N ALA A 119 -19.02 6.04 11.33
CA ALA A 119 -19.29 4.95 12.25
C ALA A 119 -20.75 4.94 12.72
#